data_7920828375905091037eb55fc9154e34
#
_entry.id   7920828375905091037eb55fc9154e34
#
_cell.length_a   1.000
_cell.length_b   1.000
_cell.length_c   1.000
_cell.angle_alpha   90.00
_cell.angle_beta   90.00
_cell.angle_gamma   90.00
#
_symmetry.space_group_name_H-M   'P 1'
#
loop_
_entity.id
_entity.type
_entity.pdbx_description
1 polymer ?
#
loop_
_entity_poly.entity_id
_entity_poly.type
_entity_poly.pdbx_seq_one_letter_code
_entity_poly.pdbx_strand_id
1 'polypeptide(L)'
;QEEMKLLLRISRYIQVWDYGWLLPFLARLPICPGRLLAQARGVVCAVLDYDWRSTAVNAGFVRSRVYEMMQSLSTRTPVWKVVQRFINNSLEEWQACLFRHPEKMDRIARKCHIDHLETYQGLAGEKRGIVMVSHHFDSFCMGMVLMGMKGLKVHCINTRGIEDPRIDPVVRAYFQTKYRCMESLMNGKMPYHEDGMQIFYDKLAQGEMVVLMGDVPGTRSRVRIDFMGKKFRLPLGAWYMATKR
;
A
#
# COMPACT_ATOMS: atom_id res chain seq x y z
N GLN A 1 -30.39 -9.63 13.82
CA GLN A 1 -29.82 -8.29 14.13
C GLN A 1 -28.85 -8.33 15.32
N GLU A 2 -29.12 -9.10 16.38
CA GLU A 2 -28.23 -9.22 17.55
C GLU A 2 -26.94 -9.96 17.24
N GLU A 3 -27.00 -11.07 16.49
CA GLU A 3 -25.81 -11.80 16.03
C GLU A 3 -24.87 -10.91 15.19
N MET A 4 -25.43 -10.12 14.30
CA MET A 4 -24.64 -9.18 13.49
C MET A 4 -23.94 -8.13 14.37
N LYS A 5 -24.62 -7.61 15.41
CA LYS A 5 -24.03 -6.68 16.38
C LYS A 5 -22.91 -7.33 17.20
N LEU A 6 -23.08 -8.58 17.57
CA LEU A 6 -22.06 -9.35 18.30
C LEU A 6 -20.83 -9.58 17.45
N LEU A 7 -20.97 -10.02 16.20
CA LEU A 7 -19.89 -10.23 15.26
C LEU A 7 -19.11 -8.93 14.99
N LEU A 8 -19.80 -7.80 14.84
CA LEU A 8 -19.17 -6.49 14.67
C LEU A 8 -18.37 -6.07 15.91
N ARG A 9 -18.88 -6.34 17.13
CA ARG A 9 -18.15 -6.09 18.37
C ARG A 9 -16.88 -6.94 18.47
N ILE A 10 -16.99 -8.24 18.21
CA ILE A 10 -15.84 -9.17 18.23
C ILE A 10 -14.79 -8.70 17.22
N SER A 11 -15.20 -8.38 16.01
CA SER A 11 -14.29 -7.87 14.97
C SER A 11 -13.58 -6.60 15.39
N ARG A 12 -14.28 -5.67 16.06
CA ARG A 12 -13.68 -4.44 16.59
C ARG A 12 -12.62 -4.74 17.67
N TYR A 13 -12.89 -5.64 18.60
CA TYR A 13 -11.89 -6.05 19.61
C TYR A 13 -10.65 -6.67 18.95
N ILE A 14 -10.84 -7.52 17.93
CA ILE A 14 -9.75 -8.10 17.17
C ILE A 14 -8.93 -6.99 16.49
N GLN A 15 -9.56 -6.01 15.87
CA GLN A 15 -8.86 -4.90 15.21
C GLN A 15 -8.09 -4.04 16.21
N VAL A 16 -8.67 -3.73 17.37
CA VAL A 16 -7.99 -2.96 18.43
C VAL A 16 -6.75 -3.70 18.91
N TRP A 17 -6.87 -5.00 19.16
CA TRP A 17 -5.73 -5.81 19.59
C TRP A 17 -4.66 -5.93 18.50
N ASP A 18 -5.06 -6.17 17.27
CA ASP A 18 -4.19 -6.44 16.14
C ASP A 18 -3.42 -5.17 15.70
N TYR A 19 -4.13 -4.09 15.37
CA TYR A 19 -3.54 -2.84 14.88
C TYR A 19 -3.01 -1.94 16.01
N GLY A 20 -3.60 -2.03 17.19
CA GLY A 20 -3.18 -1.24 18.34
C GLY A 20 -1.97 -1.81 19.07
N TRP A 21 -1.84 -3.14 19.10
CA TRP A 21 -0.83 -3.81 19.93
C TRP A 21 0.04 -4.80 19.16
N LEU A 22 -0.56 -5.81 18.49
CA LEU A 22 0.20 -6.89 17.89
C LEU A 22 1.17 -6.40 16.81
N LEU A 23 0.68 -5.70 15.78
CA LEU A 23 1.52 -5.22 14.68
C LEU A 23 2.63 -4.27 15.17
N PRO A 24 2.36 -3.26 16.03
CA PRO A 24 3.41 -2.44 16.63
C PRO A 24 4.42 -3.23 17.46
N PHE A 25 3.97 -4.25 18.20
CA PHE A 25 4.86 -5.13 18.97
C PHE A 25 5.78 -5.94 18.04
N LEU A 26 5.23 -6.58 17.01
CA LEU A 26 6.02 -7.34 16.04
C LEU A 26 7.08 -6.47 15.34
N ALA A 27 6.79 -5.20 15.11
CA ALA A 27 7.75 -4.29 14.52
C ALA A 27 8.90 -3.89 15.47
N ARG A 28 8.74 -4.05 16.79
CA ARG A 28 9.82 -3.84 17.78
C ARG A 28 10.81 -5.01 17.80
N LEU A 29 10.38 -6.20 17.47
CA LEU A 29 11.24 -7.39 17.43
C LEU A 29 12.36 -7.21 16.37
N PRO A 30 13.48 -7.95 16.49
CA PRO A 30 14.45 -8.05 15.40
C PRO A 30 13.75 -8.43 14.08
N ILE A 31 14.30 -7.98 12.94
CA ILE A 31 13.63 -8.08 11.63
C ILE A 31 13.23 -9.53 11.29
N CYS A 32 14.12 -10.51 11.51
CA CYS A 32 13.85 -11.90 11.14
C CYS A 32 12.69 -12.51 11.95
N PRO A 33 12.69 -12.51 13.29
CA PRO A 33 11.55 -13.04 14.06
C PRO A 33 10.28 -12.21 13.87
N GLY A 34 10.36 -10.89 13.75
CA GLY A 34 9.20 -10.04 13.47
C GLY A 34 8.54 -10.41 12.14
N ARG A 35 9.33 -10.63 11.08
CA ARG A 35 8.87 -11.10 9.78
C ARG A 35 8.19 -12.47 9.86
N LEU A 36 8.81 -13.42 10.55
CA LEU A 36 8.27 -14.78 10.68
C LEU A 36 6.90 -14.76 11.39
N LEU A 37 6.79 -14.00 12.47
CA LEU A 37 5.53 -13.86 13.21
C LEU A 37 4.46 -13.11 12.40
N ALA A 38 4.86 -12.12 11.59
CA ALA A 38 3.95 -11.46 10.66
C ALA A 38 3.43 -12.42 9.58
N GLN A 39 4.27 -13.33 9.08
CA GLN A 39 3.84 -14.40 8.17
C GLN A 39 2.85 -15.35 8.85
N ALA A 40 3.14 -15.79 10.08
CA ALA A 40 2.23 -16.64 10.86
C ALA A 40 0.88 -15.95 11.10
N ARG A 41 0.89 -14.63 11.44
CA ARG A 41 -0.33 -13.82 11.51
C ARG A 41 -1.13 -13.89 10.19
N GLY A 42 -0.45 -13.75 9.05
CA GLY A 42 -1.09 -13.85 7.73
C GLY A 42 -1.78 -15.19 7.50
N VAL A 43 -1.19 -16.30 7.93
CA VAL A 43 -1.82 -17.64 7.89
C VAL A 43 -3.07 -17.68 8.76
N VAL A 44 -3.00 -17.16 10.00
CA VAL A 44 -4.16 -17.08 10.90
C VAL A 44 -5.28 -16.22 10.28
N CYS A 45 -4.93 -15.07 9.69
CA CYS A 45 -5.90 -14.23 8.98
C CYS A 45 -6.57 -14.98 7.82
N ALA A 46 -5.83 -15.81 7.07
CA ALA A 46 -6.39 -16.61 5.98
C ALA A 46 -7.36 -17.69 6.50
N VAL A 47 -7.02 -18.35 7.61
CA VAL A 47 -7.90 -19.36 8.24
C VAL A 47 -9.19 -18.74 8.74
N LEU A 48 -9.08 -17.59 9.42
CA LEU A 48 -10.23 -16.88 10.00
C LEU A 48 -10.99 -16.02 8.98
N ASP A 49 -10.50 -15.90 7.75
CA ASP A 49 -10.97 -14.93 6.74
C ASP A 49 -11.00 -13.50 7.30
N TYR A 50 -10.00 -13.14 8.12
CA TYR A 50 -9.91 -11.86 8.78
C TYR A 50 -9.16 -10.84 7.92
N ASP A 51 -9.88 -9.77 7.59
CA ASP A 51 -9.32 -8.55 6.96
C ASP A 51 -10.15 -7.37 7.48
N TRP A 52 -9.50 -6.27 7.85
CA TRP A 52 -10.19 -5.09 8.36
C TRP A 52 -11.22 -4.54 7.36
N ARG A 53 -11.02 -4.76 6.06
CA ARG A 53 -11.94 -4.32 5.00
C ARG A 53 -13.27 -5.06 5.07
N SER A 54 -13.28 -6.30 5.53
CA SER A 54 -14.51 -7.10 5.65
C SER A 54 -15.54 -6.44 6.55
N THR A 55 -15.09 -5.77 7.61
CA THR A 55 -15.96 -5.05 8.55
C THR A 55 -16.20 -3.60 8.16
N ALA A 56 -15.19 -2.91 7.63
CA ALA A 56 -15.29 -1.50 7.31
C ALA A 56 -16.19 -1.20 6.11
N VAL A 57 -16.07 -2.00 5.04
CA VAL A 57 -16.73 -1.71 3.76
C VAL A 57 -17.73 -2.77 3.34
N ASN A 58 -18.15 -3.61 4.27
CA ASN A 58 -19.06 -4.73 4.01
C ASN A 58 -18.57 -5.60 2.82
N ALA A 59 -17.26 -5.82 2.77
CA ALA A 59 -16.60 -6.43 1.62
C ALA A 59 -16.90 -7.93 1.46
N GLY A 60 -17.68 -8.50 2.40
CA GLY A 60 -17.97 -9.93 2.44
C GLY A 60 -16.69 -10.75 2.69
N PHE A 61 -16.77 -12.03 2.41
CA PHE A 61 -15.64 -12.95 2.59
C PHE A 61 -14.50 -12.63 1.62
N VAL A 62 -13.41 -12.08 2.14
CA VAL A 62 -12.25 -11.70 1.31
C VAL A 62 -11.64 -12.92 0.64
N ARG A 63 -11.58 -14.04 1.35
CA ARG A 63 -11.04 -15.30 0.86
C ARG A 63 -11.74 -15.82 -0.39
N SER A 64 -13.08 -15.86 -0.41
CA SER A 64 -13.85 -16.27 -1.58
C SER A 64 -13.64 -15.33 -2.77
N ARG A 65 -13.64 -14.02 -2.53
CA ARG A 65 -13.40 -13.02 -3.58
C ARG A 65 -12.01 -13.14 -4.21
N VAL A 66 -10.98 -13.36 -3.38
CA VAL A 66 -9.62 -13.60 -3.88
C VAL A 66 -9.58 -14.88 -4.72
N TYR A 67 -10.24 -15.93 -4.25
CA TYR A 67 -10.31 -17.20 -4.96
C TYR A 67 -11.02 -17.04 -6.32
N GLU A 68 -12.19 -16.43 -6.36
CA GLU A 68 -12.95 -16.15 -7.60
C GLU A 68 -12.15 -15.31 -8.59
N MET A 69 -11.48 -14.25 -8.11
CA MET A 69 -10.62 -13.42 -8.94
C MET A 69 -9.47 -14.23 -9.54
N MET A 70 -8.80 -15.04 -8.75
CA MET A 70 -7.71 -15.90 -9.22
C MET A 70 -8.19 -16.97 -10.21
N GLN A 71 -9.35 -17.59 -9.98
CA GLN A 71 -9.95 -18.52 -10.92
C GLN A 71 -10.29 -17.83 -12.27
N SER A 72 -10.69 -16.57 -12.22
CA SER A 72 -10.97 -15.83 -13.43
C SER A 72 -9.72 -15.60 -14.31
N LEU A 73 -8.53 -15.67 -13.73
CA LEU A 73 -7.25 -15.49 -14.43
C LEU A 73 -6.55 -16.81 -14.78
N SER A 74 -6.89 -17.90 -14.07
CA SER A 74 -6.26 -19.22 -14.27
C SER A 74 -7.26 -20.32 -13.95
N THR A 75 -7.29 -21.37 -14.76
CA THR A 75 -8.16 -22.54 -14.58
C THR A 75 -7.81 -23.40 -13.35
N ARG A 76 -6.60 -23.22 -12.80
CA ARG A 76 -6.14 -23.92 -11.59
C ARG A 76 -5.58 -22.91 -10.60
N THR A 77 -6.36 -22.56 -9.61
CA THR A 77 -5.89 -21.73 -8.49
C THR A 77 -5.71 -22.60 -7.25
N PRO A 78 -4.50 -22.94 -6.87
CA PRO A 78 -4.27 -23.68 -5.64
C PRO A 78 -4.58 -22.79 -4.43
N VAL A 79 -5.21 -23.37 -3.41
CA VAL A 79 -5.65 -22.69 -2.17
C VAL A 79 -4.49 -21.93 -1.51
N TRP A 80 -3.27 -22.47 -1.59
CA TRP A 80 -2.10 -21.80 -1.01
C TRP A 80 -1.82 -20.39 -1.57
N LYS A 81 -2.20 -20.10 -2.84
CA LYS A 81 -2.10 -18.75 -3.40
C LYS A 81 -3.03 -17.74 -2.71
N VAL A 82 -4.19 -18.22 -2.27
CA VAL A 82 -5.12 -17.40 -1.47
C VAL A 82 -4.49 -17.10 -0.11
N VAL A 83 -3.92 -18.12 0.54
CA VAL A 83 -3.18 -17.94 1.81
C VAL A 83 -1.99 -16.98 1.62
N GLN A 84 -1.25 -17.11 0.52
CA GLN A 84 -0.12 -16.22 0.20
C GLN A 84 -0.54 -14.74 0.13
N ARG A 85 -1.72 -14.45 -0.41
CA ARG A 85 -2.25 -13.08 -0.42
C ARG A 85 -2.41 -12.51 1.00
N PHE A 86 -2.93 -13.31 1.95
CA PHE A 86 -3.06 -12.87 3.35
C PHE A 86 -1.70 -12.70 4.03
N ILE A 87 -0.74 -13.58 3.73
CA ILE A 87 0.64 -13.46 4.20
C ILE A 87 1.27 -12.15 3.69
N ASN A 88 1.15 -11.87 2.40
CA ASN A 88 1.70 -10.65 1.81
C ASN A 88 1.07 -9.38 2.41
N ASN A 89 -0.26 -9.38 2.58
CA ASN A 89 -0.94 -8.27 3.24
C ASN A 89 -0.46 -8.07 4.69
N SER A 90 -0.29 -9.16 5.43
CA SER A 90 0.21 -9.11 6.81
C SER A 90 1.66 -8.58 6.87
N LEU A 91 2.50 -8.97 5.91
CA LEU A 91 3.86 -8.46 5.80
C LEU A 91 3.88 -6.97 5.47
N GLU A 92 3.03 -6.50 4.56
CA GLU A 92 2.91 -5.08 4.23
C GLU A 92 2.48 -4.26 5.44
N GLU A 93 1.48 -4.74 6.19
CA GLU A 93 1.00 -4.08 7.41
C GLU A 93 2.08 -4.02 8.51
N TRP A 94 2.84 -5.10 8.68
CA TRP A 94 3.98 -5.13 9.59
C TRP A 94 5.11 -4.19 9.13
N GLN A 95 5.45 -4.17 7.84
CA GLN A 95 6.46 -3.27 7.27
C GLN A 95 6.08 -1.80 7.48
N ALA A 96 4.80 -1.46 7.36
CA ALA A 96 4.33 -0.11 7.66
C ALA A 96 4.58 0.29 9.13
N CYS A 97 4.57 -0.66 10.06
CA CYS A 97 4.97 -0.41 11.45
C CYS A 97 6.48 -0.21 11.59
N LEU A 98 7.32 -0.80 10.72
CA LEU A 98 8.78 -0.56 10.74
C LEU A 98 9.13 0.89 10.41
N PHE A 99 8.30 1.61 9.67
CA PHE A 99 8.55 3.03 9.35
C PHE A 99 8.65 3.93 10.59
N ARG A 100 8.19 3.45 11.75
CA ARG A 100 8.35 4.12 13.05
C ARG A 100 9.73 3.88 13.71
N HIS A 101 10.58 3.06 13.09
CA HIS A 101 11.86 2.62 13.64
C HIS A 101 13.00 3.02 12.69
N PRO A 102 13.49 4.28 12.75
CA PRO A 102 14.50 4.80 11.84
C PRO A 102 15.74 3.92 11.74
N GLU A 103 16.22 3.39 12.89
CA GLU A 103 17.40 2.53 12.95
C GLU A 103 17.25 1.20 12.16
N LYS A 104 16.02 0.67 12.10
CA LYS A 104 15.71 -0.51 11.29
C LYS A 104 15.60 -0.15 9.82
N MET A 105 14.95 0.99 9.53
CA MET A 105 14.82 1.48 8.17
C MET A 105 16.18 1.81 7.56
N ASP A 106 17.09 2.44 8.30
CA ASP A 106 18.47 2.70 7.87
C ASP A 106 19.22 1.41 7.55
N ARG A 107 19.03 0.37 8.37
CA ARG A 107 19.64 -0.95 8.14
C ARG A 107 19.10 -1.61 6.87
N ILE A 108 17.79 -1.49 6.61
CA ILE A 108 17.14 -1.99 5.39
C ILE A 108 17.65 -1.20 4.18
N ALA A 109 17.64 0.13 4.25
CA ALA A 109 18.06 1.01 3.17
C ALA A 109 19.52 0.79 2.75
N ARG A 110 20.43 0.56 3.73
CA ARG A 110 21.84 0.23 3.43
C ARG A 110 22.00 -1.07 2.65
N LYS A 111 21.14 -2.06 2.87
CA LYS A 111 21.20 -3.37 2.20
C LYS A 111 20.39 -3.42 0.90
N CYS A 112 19.53 -2.43 0.67
CA CYS A 112 18.68 -2.40 -0.51
C CYS A 112 19.47 -1.81 -1.69
N HIS A 113 19.42 -2.53 -2.80
CA HIS A 113 19.86 -2.04 -4.11
C HIS A 113 18.63 -1.54 -4.88
N ILE A 114 18.76 -0.39 -5.55
CA ILE A 114 17.75 0.17 -6.45
C ILE A 114 18.42 0.30 -7.81
N ASP A 115 17.90 -0.45 -8.77
CA ASP A 115 18.40 -0.38 -10.14
C ASP A 115 18.20 1.02 -10.72
N HIS A 116 19.20 1.52 -11.44
CA HIS A 116 19.18 2.83 -12.08
C HIS A 116 18.97 4.03 -11.13
N LEU A 117 19.35 3.90 -9.84
CA LEU A 117 19.20 4.98 -8.85
C LEU A 117 19.89 6.27 -9.32
N GLU A 118 21.09 6.15 -9.89
CA GLU A 118 21.89 7.29 -10.39
C GLU A 118 21.15 8.03 -11.51
N THR A 119 20.39 7.32 -12.34
CA THR A 119 19.56 7.93 -13.39
C THR A 119 18.45 8.79 -12.77
N TYR A 120 17.77 8.30 -11.75
CA TYR A 120 16.72 9.07 -11.06
C TYR A 120 17.31 10.27 -10.34
N GLN A 121 18.47 10.12 -9.69
CA GLN A 121 19.18 11.22 -9.02
C GLN A 121 19.67 12.25 -10.00
N GLY A 122 20.18 11.85 -11.17
CA GLY A 122 20.58 12.75 -12.26
C GLY A 122 19.40 13.58 -12.77
N LEU A 123 18.28 12.94 -13.09
CA LEU A 123 17.05 13.63 -13.52
C LEU A 123 16.55 14.65 -12.49
N ALA A 124 16.57 14.28 -11.21
CA ALA A 124 16.19 15.19 -10.12
C ALA A 124 17.17 16.38 -10.00
N GLY A 125 18.48 16.14 -10.16
CA GLY A 125 19.53 17.18 -10.18
C GLY A 125 19.35 18.16 -11.34
N GLU A 126 18.92 17.69 -12.50
CA GLU A 126 18.57 18.51 -13.67
C GLU A 126 17.20 19.21 -13.52
N LYS A 127 16.54 19.10 -12.38
CA LYS A 127 15.17 19.59 -12.11
C LYS A 127 14.14 19.04 -13.10
N ARG A 128 14.34 17.84 -13.59
CA ARG A 128 13.37 17.12 -14.42
C ARG A 128 12.45 16.32 -13.52
N GLY A 129 11.17 16.66 -13.53
CA GLY A 129 10.16 15.95 -12.77
C GLY A 129 10.01 14.49 -13.25
N ILE A 130 9.81 13.58 -12.30
CA ILE A 130 9.72 12.16 -12.58
C ILE A 130 8.30 11.70 -12.26
N VAL A 131 7.58 11.14 -13.24
CA VAL A 131 6.31 10.43 -13.04
C VAL A 131 6.61 8.95 -12.95
N MET A 132 6.42 8.37 -11.77
CA MET A 132 6.58 6.94 -11.54
C MET A 132 5.21 6.27 -11.45
N VAL A 133 5.06 5.15 -12.15
CA VAL A 133 3.89 4.28 -12.02
C VAL A 133 4.26 3.07 -11.18
N SER A 134 3.54 2.88 -10.10
CA SER A 134 3.63 1.70 -9.25
C SER A 134 2.30 0.95 -9.25
N HIS A 135 2.26 -0.21 -8.62
CA HIS A 135 1.07 -1.04 -8.47
C HIS A 135 1.02 -1.54 -7.02
N HIS A 136 -0.17 -1.92 -6.54
CA HIS A 136 -0.34 -2.56 -5.22
C HIS A 136 0.18 -4.00 -5.27
N PHE A 137 1.47 -4.13 -5.53
CA PHE A 137 2.15 -5.39 -5.68
C PHE A 137 3.29 -5.48 -4.66
N ASP A 138 3.30 -6.57 -3.89
CA ASP A 138 4.28 -6.81 -2.82
C ASP A 138 4.45 -5.59 -1.88
N SER A 139 5.66 -5.21 -1.58
CA SER A 139 6.03 -4.14 -0.64
C SER A 139 6.08 -2.75 -1.30
N PHE A 140 5.07 -2.38 -2.07
CA PHE A 140 5.07 -1.13 -2.86
C PHE A 140 5.35 0.14 -2.04
N CYS A 141 4.85 0.21 -0.79
CA CYS A 141 5.14 1.33 0.11
C CYS A 141 6.63 1.39 0.49
N MET A 142 7.24 0.22 0.70
CA MET A 142 8.66 0.12 1.04
C MET A 142 9.54 0.67 -0.08
N GLY A 143 9.22 0.36 -1.36
CA GLY A 143 9.95 0.87 -2.50
C GLY A 143 10.00 2.39 -2.54
N MET A 144 8.86 3.07 -2.35
CA MET A 144 8.78 4.53 -2.31
C MET A 144 9.60 5.13 -1.14
N VAL A 145 9.48 4.53 0.04
CA VAL A 145 10.22 4.96 1.23
C VAL A 145 11.73 4.82 1.01
N LEU A 146 12.18 3.71 0.43
CA LEU A 146 13.60 3.47 0.17
C LEU A 146 14.17 4.46 -0.85
N MET A 147 13.40 4.84 -1.87
CA MET A 147 13.81 5.90 -2.81
C MET A 147 14.01 7.23 -2.10
N GLY A 148 13.11 7.60 -1.19
CA GLY A 148 13.26 8.79 -0.36
C GLY A 148 14.49 8.74 0.53
N MET A 149 14.74 7.61 1.19
CA MET A 149 15.94 7.41 2.02
C MET A 149 17.25 7.41 1.23
N LYS A 150 17.20 7.22 -0.09
CA LYS A 150 18.34 7.37 -1.02
C LYS A 150 18.46 8.79 -1.60
N GLY A 151 17.74 9.76 -1.04
CA GLY A 151 17.91 11.18 -1.35
C GLY A 151 16.95 11.76 -2.38
N LEU A 152 15.99 10.98 -2.88
CA LEU A 152 14.94 11.50 -3.73
C LEU A 152 13.83 12.16 -2.90
N LYS A 153 13.14 13.14 -3.46
CA LYS A 153 11.87 13.63 -2.89
C LYS A 153 10.71 12.96 -3.60
N VAL A 154 10.00 12.11 -2.87
CA VAL A 154 8.96 11.24 -3.43
C VAL A 154 7.60 11.66 -2.91
N HIS A 155 6.68 12.01 -3.80
CA HIS A 155 5.30 12.35 -3.49
C HIS A 155 4.40 11.23 -4.00
N CYS A 156 3.47 10.76 -3.19
CA CYS A 156 2.53 9.72 -3.60
C CYS A 156 1.11 10.30 -3.62
N ILE A 157 0.38 10.05 -4.69
CA ILE A 157 -1.04 10.39 -4.75
C ILE A 157 -1.81 9.50 -3.80
N ASN A 158 -2.56 10.11 -2.89
CA ASN A 158 -3.37 9.43 -1.89
C ASN A 158 -4.87 9.70 -2.13
N THR A 159 -5.73 9.01 -1.37
CA THR A 159 -7.19 9.18 -1.39
C THR A 159 -7.73 9.27 0.04
N ARG A 160 -8.82 9.99 0.22
CA ARG A 160 -9.55 10.10 1.50
C ARG A 160 -10.28 8.82 1.91
N GLY A 161 -10.13 7.73 1.14
CA GLY A 161 -10.79 6.47 1.45
C GLY A 161 -10.58 5.96 2.88
N ILE A 162 -9.42 6.28 3.50
CA ILE A 162 -9.16 5.90 4.89
C ILE A 162 -9.93 6.75 5.92
N GLU A 163 -10.47 7.88 5.50
CA GLU A 163 -11.31 8.76 6.35
C GLU A 163 -12.77 8.28 6.43
N ASP A 164 -13.13 7.22 5.71
CA ASP A 164 -14.47 6.63 5.74
C ASP A 164 -14.88 6.32 7.20
N PRO A 165 -16.03 6.85 7.67
CA PRO A 165 -16.48 6.68 9.05
C PRO A 165 -16.76 5.22 9.44
N ARG A 166 -16.93 4.33 8.45
CA ARG A 166 -17.12 2.89 8.67
C ARG A 166 -15.83 2.18 9.11
N ILE A 167 -14.66 2.78 8.84
CA ILE A 167 -13.37 2.23 9.27
C ILE A 167 -13.19 2.46 10.76
N ASP A 168 -12.82 1.40 11.48
CA ASP A 168 -12.56 1.49 12.92
C ASP A 168 -11.48 2.55 13.22
N PRO A 169 -11.65 3.37 14.27
CA PRO A 169 -10.69 4.42 14.63
C PRO A 169 -9.26 3.91 14.82
N VAL A 170 -9.06 2.69 15.33
CA VAL A 170 -7.70 2.13 15.52
C VAL A 170 -7.03 1.84 14.18
N VAL A 171 -7.77 1.31 13.22
CA VAL A 171 -7.28 1.06 11.85
C VAL A 171 -6.97 2.38 11.16
N ARG A 172 -7.86 3.37 11.31
CA ARG A 172 -7.64 4.73 10.77
C ARG A 172 -6.37 5.35 11.35
N ALA A 173 -6.19 5.31 12.66
CA ALA A 173 -4.99 5.81 13.35
C ALA A 173 -3.71 5.11 12.88
N TYR A 174 -3.79 3.80 12.63
CA TYR A 174 -2.69 3.04 12.05
C TYR A 174 -2.30 3.59 10.67
N PHE A 175 -3.24 3.78 9.74
CA PHE A 175 -2.97 4.31 8.41
C PHE A 175 -2.47 5.76 8.44
N GLN A 176 -3.06 6.62 9.27
CA GLN A 176 -2.60 7.99 9.44
C GLN A 176 -1.15 8.04 9.95
N THR A 177 -0.79 7.12 10.83
CA THR A 177 0.60 7.02 11.31
C THR A 177 1.52 6.47 10.23
N LYS A 178 1.09 5.44 9.47
CA LYS A 178 1.80 4.93 8.29
C LYS A 178 2.14 6.08 7.33
N TYR A 179 1.15 6.87 6.95
CA TYR A 179 1.35 7.96 5.99
C TYR A 179 2.28 9.05 6.50
N ARG A 180 2.14 9.48 7.77
CA ARG A 180 3.07 10.45 8.37
C ARG A 180 4.52 9.96 8.39
N CYS A 181 4.73 8.69 8.74
CA CYS A 181 6.07 8.10 8.72
C CYS A 181 6.61 8.00 7.28
N MET A 182 5.77 7.60 6.33
CA MET A 182 6.15 7.56 4.91
C MET A 182 6.56 8.95 4.41
N GLU A 183 5.76 10.00 4.66
CA GLU A 183 6.11 11.37 4.26
C GLU A 183 7.48 11.80 4.78
N SER A 184 7.77 11.49 6.05
CA SER A 184 9.07 11.79 6.65
C SER A 184 10.21 11.05 5.96
N LEU A 185 10.06 9.73 5.71
CA LEU A 185 11.11 8.90 5.11
C LEU A 185 11.26 9.14 3.59
N MET A 186 10.19 9.52 2.91
CA MET A 186 10.19 9.86 1.49
C MET A 186 10.71 11.27 1.20
N ASN A 187 10.95 12.10 2.22
CA ASN A 187 11.23 13.53 2.06
C ASN A 187 10.18 14.24 1.20
N GLY A 188 8.93 13.77 1.25
CA GLY A 188 7.85 14.18 0.36
C GLY A 188 6.52 14.28 1.07
N LYS A 189 5.44 14.32 0.29
CA LYS A 189 4.07 14.44 0.77
C LYS A 189 3.16 13.42 0.11
N MET A 190 2.04 13.12 0.78
CA MET A 190 0.98 12.25 0.28
C MET A 190 -0.36 13.01 0.20
N PRO A 191 -0.45 14.04 -0.65
CA PRO A 191 -1.68 14.81 -0.80
C PRO A 191 -2.82 13.93 -1.33
N TYR A 192 -4.04 14.29 -0.98
CA TYR A 192 -5.23 13.65 -1.53
C TYR A 192 -5.55 14.19 -2.93
N HIS A 193 -5.83 13.31 -3.87
CA HIS A 193 -6.21 13.72 -5.23
C HIS A 193 -7.55 14.50 -5.25
N GLU A 194 -8.40 14.29 -4.24
CA GLU A 194 -9.65 15.01 -4.05
C GLU A 194 -9.43 16.52 -3.79
N ASP A 195 -8.25 16.92 -3.30
CA ASP A 195 -7.90 18.34 -3.09
C ASP A 195 -7.38 19.02 -4.37
N GLY A 196 -7.34 18.28 -5.48
CA GLY A 196 -6.90 18.76 -6.79
C GLY A 196 -5.54 18.22 -7.19
N MET A 197 -5.30 18.25 -8.50
CA MET A 197 -4.08 17.68 -9.09
C MET A 197 -2.93 18.70 -9.23
N GLN A 198 -3.20 20.00 -9.02
CA GLN A 198 -2.20 21.06 -9.25
C GLN A 198 -0.96 20.87 -8.39
N ILE A 199 -1.11 20.49 -7.13
CA ILE A 199 0.02 20.26 -6.22
C ILE A 199 1.02 19.25 -6.80
N PHE A 200 0.58 18.22 -7.52
CA PHE A 200 1.45 17.21 -8.12
C PHE A 200 2.21 17.78 -9.35
N TYR A 201 1.55 18.62 -10.15
CA TYR A 201 2.22 19.31 -11.26
C TYR A 201 3.28 20.28 -10.75
N ASP A 202 3.01 21.00 -9.65
CA ASP A 202 3.97 21.91 -9.02
C ASP A 202 5.20 21.13 -8.52
N LYS A 203 5.00 19.92 -7.96
CA LYS A 203 6.10 19.05 -7.54
C LYS A 203 6.94 18.54 -8.71
N LEU A 204 6.31 18.15 -9.79
CA LEU A 204 7.03 17.79 -11.02
C LEU A 204 7.81 18.97 -11.60
N ALA A 205 7.26 20.18 -11.58
CA ALA A 205 7.95 21.39 -12.02
C ALA A 205 9.16 21.75 -11.14
N GLN A 206 9.18 21.32 -9.87
CA GLN A 206 10.31 21.45 -8.96
C GLN A 206 11.41 20.39 -9.18
N GLY A 207 11.20 19.43 -10.11
CA GLY A 207 12.11 18.32 -10.36
C GLY A 207 11.94 17.15 -9.39
N GLU A 208 10.81 17.12 -8.65
CA GLU A 208 10.54 16.09 -7.66
C GLU A 208 9.80 14.89 -8.31
N MET A 209 9.78 13.73 -7.62
CA MET A 209 9.14 12.52 -8.10
C MET A 209 7.69 12.44 -7.61
N VAL A 210 6.76 12.14 -8.53
CA VAL A 210 5.36 11.86 -8.20
C VAL A 210 5.02 10.42 -8.56
N VAL A 211 4.52 9.66 -7.59
CA VAL A 211 4.16 8.25 -7.75
C VAL A 211 2.64 8.11 -7.83
N LEU A 212 2.18 7.38 -8.86
CA LEU A 212 0.79 6.99 -9.04
C LEU A 212 0.64 5.48 -9.03
N MET A 213 -0.48 5.00 -8.50
CA MET A 213 -0.85 3.59 -8.61
C MET A 213 -1.56 3.34 -9.95
N GLY A 214 -0.97 2.47 -10.79
CA GLY A 214 -1.50 2.13 -12.11
C GLY A 214 -2.67 1.14 -12.11
N ASP A 215 -2.96 0.53 -10.96
CA ASP A 215 -4.00 -0.48 -10.78
C ASP A 215 -5.24 -0.01 -10.01
N VAL A 216 -5.35 1.31 -9.77
CA VAL A 216 -6.51 1.88 -9.06
C VAL A 216 -7.72 1.92 -9.98
N PRO A 217 -8.85 1.26 -9.63
CA PRO A 217 -10.08 1.35 -10.38
C PRO A 217 -10.72 2.74 -10.20
N GLY A 218 -11.57 3.15 -11.13
CA GLY A 218 -12.45 4.31 -10.91
C GLY A 218 -12.07 5.61 -11.61
N THR A 219 -10.97 5.68 -12.35
CA THR A 219 -10.62 6.90 -13.11
C THR A 219 -11.52 7.10 -14.34
N ARG A 220 -11.80 8.38 -14.71
CA ARG A 220 -12.62 8.71 -15.89
C ARG A 220 -11.90 8.34 -17.20
N SER A 221 -10.59 8.60 -17.28
CA SER A 221 -9.78 8.34 -18.45
C SER A 221 -9.04 7.01 -18.33
N ARG A 222 -9.34 6.07 -19.23
CA ARG A 222 -8.80 4.70 -19.20
C ARG A 222 -8.50 4.21 -20.61
N VAL A 223 -7.47 3.39 -20.75
CA VAL A 223 -7.19 2.62 -21.94
C VAL A 223 -7.54 1.15 -21.73
N ARG A 224 -8.09 0.51 -22.76
CA ARG A 224 -8.30 -0.94 -22.76
C ARG A 224 -7.02 -1.62 -23.23
N ILE A 225 -6.59 -2.61 -22.47
CA ILE A 225 -5.47 -3.48 -22.84
C ILE A 225 -5.90 -4.93 -22.77
N ASP A 226 -5.23 -5.78 -23.52
CA ASP A 226 -5.32 -7.23 -23.37
C ASP A 226 -4.28 -7.69 -22.36
N PHE A 227 -4.76 -8.34 -21.31
CA PHE A 227 -3.89 -8.87 -20.25
C PHE A 227 -4.37 -10.26 -19.85
N MET A 228 -3.52 -11.28 -19.99
CA MET A 228 -3.81 -12.68 -19.69
C MET A 228 -5.12 -13.17 -20.35
N GLY A 229 -5.33 -12.81 -21.61
CA GLY A 229 -6.53 -13.18 -22.38
C GLY A 229 -7.83 -12.46 -21.99
N LYS A 230 -7.75 -11.41 -21.16
CA LYS A 230 -8.88 -10.59 -20.73
C LYS A 230 -8.68 -9.12 -21.04
N LYS A 231 -9.79 -8.39 -21.22
CA LYS A 231 -9.77 -6.94 -21.41
C LYS A 231 -9.67 -6.24 -20.05
N PHE A 232 -8.56 -5.58 -19.81
CA PHE A 232 -8.34 -4.71 -18.67
C PHE A 232 -8.48 -3.24 -19.03
N ARG A 233 -8.78 -2.42 -18.03
CA ARG A 233 -8.82 -0.96 -18.16
C ARG A 233 -7.80 -0.36 -17.25
N LEU A 234 -6.75 0.26 -17.82
CA LEU A 234 -5.72 0.98 -17.06
C LEU A 234 -5.99 2.48 -17.03
N PRO A 235 -5.74 3.15 -15.90
CA PRO A 235 -5.86 4.60 -15.79
C PRO A 235 -4.77 5.29 -16.61
N LEU A 236 -5.13 6.38 -17.31
CA LEU A 236 -4.20 7.20 -18.11
C LEU A 236 -3.57 8.37 -17.32
N GLY A 237 -3.82 8.47 -16.02
CA GLY A 237 -3.37 9.61 -15.21
C GLY A 237 -1.88 9.88 -15.31
N ALA A 238 -1.04 8.85 -15.23
CA ALA A 238 0.40 8.98 -15.32
C ALA A 238 0.85 9.52 -16.68
N TRP A 239 0.27 9.04 -17.77
CA TRP A 239 0.56 9.52 -19.12
C TRP A 239 0.20 11.00 -19.28
N TYR A 240 -0.99 11.40 -18.81
CA TYR A 240 -1.41 12.80 -18.85
C TYR A 240 -0.47 13.69 -18.02
N MET A 241 -0.04 13.24 -16.86
CA MET A 241 0.90 14.00 -16.02
C MET A 241 2.27 14.16 -16.69
N ALA A 242 2.76 13.11 -17.37
CA ALA A 242 4.05 13.14 -18.05
C ALA A 242 4.04 14.00 -19.33
N THR A 243 2.89 14.12 -20.00
CA THR A 243 2.76 14.83 -21.28
C THR A 243 2.25 16.27 -21.17
N LYS A 244 1.60 16.61 -20.04
CA LYS A 244 1.08 17.96 -19.81
C LYS A 244 2.20 18.82 -19.26
N ARG A 245 2.79 19.64 -20.14
CA ARG A 245 3.78 20.69 -19.80
C ARG A 245 3.09 22.00 -19.47
#